data_b2cc961a8bfd40a1ecea3167466f50e9
#
_entry.id   b2cc961a8bfd40a1ecea3167466f50e9
#
_cell.length_a   1.000
_cell.length_b   1.000
_cell.length_c   1.000
_cell.angle_alpha   90.00
_cell.angle_beta   90.00
_cell.angle_gamma   90.00
#
_symmetry.space_group_name_H-M   'P 1'
#
loop_
_entity.id
_entity.type
_entity.pdbx_description
1 polymer ?
#
loop_
_entity_poly.entity_id
_entity_poly.type
_entity_poly.pdbx_seq_one_letter_code
_entity_poly.pdbx_strand_id
1 'polypeptide(L)'
;MQQKALVVGLGASGEACTKFLLKRQWQVRATDTRSEPPALSRLSDTEGFCFVSLQEAQAQLKDCNLLVMSPGISPWHSAVTPLVRSAQSLGIEIVGEIELFARELHRLKSEKAYEPKVIAVTGTNGKTTTTVLTTKMAAASGLKAVAAGNIGPNAVTELDRYLESGELPDVWVLELSSFQLETTSSLAPDAAALLNITQDHLDWHGGMNEYVAAKGKIFAHEKTARILNRDDTTVMNFAAHDRRVFTFGTTEPQHPNEWGLVKEDGIVWLAFNEDDSVQLTKRKVLEGHVLQRLMPEDALHIRGRHNSMNALAALALIYAAGLPISDALRALAQYRGEPHRVEYVMTVNGVDYIDDSKGTNVGATVAALEGLGANGTKLVVILGGDGKGQDFSPIADSMGKHARAAVLIGRDAPLIEKALQGAEYPIIHAKDMPQAVQKASELAQPHDCVLLSPACASWDMFKDYAQRSAIFIASAKALAGDTQQ
;
A
#
# COMPACT_ATOMS: atom_id res chain seq x y z
N MET A 1 24.30 29.66 -11.35
CA MET A 1 24.93 29.00 -10.19
C MET A 1 24.56 27.51 -10.22
N GLN A 2 25.46 26.63 -9.86
CA GLN A 2 25.18 25.21 -9.80
C GLN A 2 24.22 24.90 -8.65
N GLN A 3 23.15 24.15 -8.92
CA GLN A 3 22.15 23.79 -7.92
C GLN A 3 22.70 22.75 -6.93
N LYS A 4 22.36 22.88 -5.65
CA LYS A 4 22.85 22.03 -4.57
C LYS A 4 21.68 21.45 -3.78
N ALA A 5 21.72 20.16 -3.52
CA ALA A 5 20.73 19.47 -2.68
C ALA A 5 21.42 18.79 -1.49
N LEU A 6 20.71 18.75 -0.36
CA LEU A 6 21.05 17.93 0.79
C LEU A 6 20.07 16.78 0.88
N VAL A 7 20.54 15.53 0.73
CA VAL A 7 19.73 14.32 0.88
C VAL A 7 19.89 13.77 2.30
N VAL A 8 18.77 13.52 2.96
CA VAL A 8 18.73 12.97 4.32
C VAL A 8 18.23 11.53 4.27
N GLY A 9 19.11 10.60 4.63
CA GLY A 9 18.87 9.15 4.58
C GLY A 9 19.33 8.53 3.25
N LEU A 10 20.28 7.61 3.32
CA LEU A 10 20.84 6.86 2.19
C LEU A 10 20.40 5.38 2.22
N GLY A 11 19.09 5.15 2.36
CA GLY A 11 18.44 3.91 2.00
C GLY A 11 18.12 3.87 0.50
N ALA A 12 17.27 2.94 0.04
CA ALA A 12 16.93 2.79 -1.37
C ALA A 12 16.37 4.08 -2.01
N SER A 13 15.45 4.78 -1.33
CA SER A 13 14.88 6.03 -1.85
C SER A 13 15.90 7.18 -1.87
N GLY A 14 16.73 7.30 -0.84
CA GLY A 14 17.77 8.34 -0.81
C GLY A 14 18.84 8.12 -1.88
N GLU A 15 19.24 6.87 -2.14
CA GLU A 15 20.11 6.52 -3.25
C GLU A 15 19.50 6.89 -4.61
N ALA A 16 18.21 6.54 -4.80
CA ALA A 16 17.47 6.87 -6.02
C ALA A 16 17.42 8.39 -6.25
N CYS A 17 17.05 9.18 -5.22
CA CYS A 17 17.04 10.64 -5.30
C CYS A 17 18.43 11.22 -5.59
N THR A 18 19.47 10.69 -4.95
CA THR A 18 20.86 11.13 -5.17
C THR A 18 21.27 10.92 -6.63
N LYS A 19 21.09 9.72 -7.17
CA LYS A 19 21.39 9.39 -8.57
C LYS A 19 20.58 10.25 -9.54
N PHE A 20 19.30 10.43 -9.26
CA PHE A 20 18.41 11.25 -10.08
C PHE A 20 18.88 12.71 -10.17
N LEU A 21 19.31 13.31 -9.06
CA LEU A 21 19.80 14.68 -8.99
C LEU A 21 21.17 14.83 -9.65
N LEU A 22 22.09 13.89 -9.41
CA LEU A 22 23.42 13.89 -10.05
C LEU A 22 23.34 13.82 -11.58
N LYS A 23 22.46 12.98 -12.14
CA LYS A 23 22.19 12.93 -13.59
C LYS A 23 21.71 14.28 -14.15
N ARG A 24 21.09 15.11 -13.33
CA ARG A 24 20.62 16.47 -13.66
C ARG A 24 21.63 17.56 -13.30
N GLN A 25 22.91 17.16 -13.08
CA GLN A 25 24.04 18.04 -12.79
C GLN A 25 23.91 18.86 -11.48
N TRP A 26 23.11 18.37 -10.53
CA TRP A 26 23.11 18.92 -9.18
C TRP A 26 24.37 18.47 -8.43
N GLN A 27 24.86 19.32 -7.52
CA GLN A 27 25.76 18.87 -6.47
C GLN A 27 24.94 18.30 -5.32
N VAL A 28 25.24 17.08 -4.90
CA VAL A 28 24.49 16.39 -3.87
C VAL A 28 25.39 16.14 -2.65
N ARG A 29 25.00 16.73 -1.53
CA ARG A 29 25.47 16.31 -0.22
C ARG A 29 24.47 15.34 0.35
N ALA A 30 24.94 14.34 1.09
CA ALA A 30 24.04 13.42 1.79
C ALA A 30 24.47 13.23 3.23
N THR A 31 23.50 13.02 4.10
CA THR A 31 23.69 12.66 5.50
C THR A 31 22.74 11.53 5.89
N ASP A 32 23.09 10.78 6.92
CA ASP A 32 22.26 9.69 7.46
C ASP A 32 22.39 9.63 8.99
N THR A 33 21.44 9.03 9.64
CA THR A 33 21.51 8.74 11.10
C THR A 33 22.51 7.63 11.42
N ARG A 34 22.96 6.87 10.42
CA ARG A 34 23.96 5.81 10.49
C ARG A 34 25.29 6.33 9.96
N SER A 35 26.39 5.88 10.54
CA SER A 35 27.76 6.20 10.04
C SER A 35 28.06 5.56 8.69
N GLU A 36 27.51 4.36 8.43
CA GLU A 36 27.73 3.58 7.21
C GLU A 36 26.36 3.18 6.62
N PRO A 37 25.68 4.11 5.94
CA PRO A 37 24.40 3.79 5.31
C PRO A 37 24.58 2.86 4.09
N PRO A 38 23.59 2.01 3.75
CA PRO A 38 23.74 0.95 2.73
C PRO A 38 24.14 1.42 1.33
N ALA A 39 23.81 2.65 0.96
CA ALA A 39 24.11 3.18 -0.36
C ALA A 39 25.48 3.92 -0.44
N LEU A 40 26.15 4.16 0.69
CA LEU A 40 27.35 4.99 0.74
C LEU A 40 28.47 4.44 -0.16
N SER A 41 28.77 3.14 -0.06
CA SER A 41 29.81 2.48 -0.86
C SER A 41 29.57 2.53 -2.36
N ARG A 42 28.31 2.68 -2.79
CA ARG A 42 27.94 2.76 -4.21
C ARG A 42 27.96 4.20 -4.77
N LEU A 43 28.05 5.19 -3.89
CA LEU A 43 27.97 6.61 -4.25
C LEU A 43 29.27 7.37 -4.00
N SER A 44 30.15 6.88 -3.12
CA SER A 44 31.34 7.59 -2.64
C SER A 44 32.26 8.10 -3.75
N ASP A 45 32.40 7.34 -4.84
CA ASP A 45 33.28 7.70 -5.98
C ASP A 45 32.54 8.43 -7.11
N THR A 46 31.27 8.84 -6.87
CA THR A 46 30.48 9.53 -7.90
C THR A 46 30.79 11.03 -7.90
N GLU A 47 31.13 11.58 -9.06
CA GLU A 47 31.35 13.01 -9.21
C GLU A 47 30.13 13.84 -8.81
N GLY A 48 30.36 14.91 -8.04
CA GLY A 48 29.29 15.77 -7.55
C GLY A 48 28.59 15.27 -6.28
N PHE A 49 28.99 14.10 -5.73
CA PHE A 49 28.49 13.55 -4.47
C PHE A 49 29.48 13.78 -3.33
N CYS A 50 28.94 14.07 -2.13
CA CYS A 50 29.71 14.15 -0.89
C CYS A 50 28.85 13.67 0.29
N PHE A 51 29.36 12.72 1.07
CA PHE A 51 28.74 12.33 2.34
C PHE A 51 29.29 13.19 3.47
N VAL A 52 28.40 13.71 4.31
CA VAL A 52 28.75 14.60 5.43
C VAL A 52 28.05 14.13 6.71
N SER A 53 28.65 14.41 7.85
CA SER A 53 28.02 14.18 9.14
C SER A 53 26.79 15.07 9.31
N LEU A 54 25.90 14.70 10.24
CA LEU A 54 24.68 15.49 10.52
C LEU A 54 25.04 16.93 11.00
N GLN A 55 26.15 17.08 11.73
CA GLN A 55 26.62 18.39 12.18
C GLN A 55 27.14 19.26 11.01
N GLU A 56 27.89 18.67 10.07
CA GLU A 56 28.34 19.37 8.85
C GLU A 56 27.16 19.70 7.94
N ALA A 57 26.18 18.79 7.81
CA ALA A 57 24.96 19.02 7.05
C ALA A 57 24.21 20.25 7.59
N GLN A 58 24.08 20.37 8.91
CA GLN A 58 23.47 21.52 9.59
C GLN A 58 24.21 22.82 9.27
N ALA A 59 25.56 22.84 9.31
CA ALA A 59 26.36 24.01 9.05
C ALA A 59 26.31 24.46 7.58
N GLN A 60 26.17 23.50 6.64
CA GLN A 60 26.20 23.73 5.20
C GLN A 60 24.81 23.87 4.58
N LEU A 61 23.75 23.76 5.35
CA LEU A 61 22.36 23.79 4.88
C LEU A 61 22.03 25.08 4.11
N LYS A 62 22.50 26.22 4.56
CA LYS A 62 22.32 27.54 3.93
C LYS A 62 22.79 27.64 2.48
N ASP A 63 23.72 26.75 2.07
CA ASP A 63 24.26 26.69 0.72
C ASP A 63 23.43 25.79 -0.20
N CYS A 64 22.38 25.13 0.31
CA CYS A 64 21.52 24.21 -0.42
C CYS A 64 20.25 24.91 -0.92
N ASN A 65 19.81 24.51 -2.12
CA ASN A 65 18.56 24.95 -2.72
C ASN A 65 17.39 24.04 -2.30
N LEU A 66 17.70 22.77 -1.89
CA LEU A 66 16.70 21.73 -1.67
C LEU A 66 17.16 20.80 -0.54
N LEU A 67 16.25 20.43 0.35
CA LEU A 67 16.38 19.37 1.33
C LEU A 67 15.53 18.17 0.89
N VAL A 68 16.15 17.03 0.60
CA VAL A 68 15.47 15.82 0.12
C VAL A 68 15.39 14.81 1.26
N MET A 69 14.19 14.43 1.65
CA MET A 69 13.96 13.50 2.76
C MET A 69 13.69 12.07 2.26
N SER A 70 14.43 11.12 2.80
CA SER A 70 14.10 9.70 2.63
C SER A 70 12.87 9.33 3.48
N PRO A 71 11.86 8.61 2.95
CA PRO A 71 10.59 8.34 3.66
C PRO A 71 10.77 7.53 4.96
N GLY A 72 11.86 6.78 5.09
CA GLY A 72 12.17 6.03 6.31
C GLY A 72 12.57 6.88 7.53
N ILE A 73 12.81 8.18 7.34
CA ILE A 73 13.23 9.10 8.41
C ILE A 73 12.14 10.16 8.61
N SER A 74 11.54 10.18 9.82
CA SER A 74 10.53 11.19 10.15
C SER A 74 11.14 12.61 10.16
N PRO A 75 10.58 13.57 9.43
CA PRO A 75 11.00 14.96 9.50
C PRO A 75 10.80 15.59 10.89
N TRP A 76 9.79 15.10 11.64
CA TRP A 76 9.30 15.72 12.86
C TRP A 76 9.65 14.96 14.15
N HIS A 77 9.90 13.66 14.04
CA HIS A 77 10.10 12.76 15.20
C HIS A 77 11.38 11.93 15.07
N SER A 78 12.51 12.57 14.74
CA SER A 78 13.80 11.90 14.58
C SER A 78 14.98 12.83 14.92
N ALA A 79 16.20 12.28 14.90
CA ALA A 79 17.43 13.03 15.11
C ALA A 79 17.67 14.16 14.08
N VAL A 80 17.01 14.11 12.92
CA VAL A 80 17.17 15.13 11.88
C VAL A 80 16.15 16.29 11.99
N THR A 81 15.23 16.24 12.95
CA THR A 81 14.22 17.29 13.17
C THR A 81 14.84 18.71 13.31
N PRO A 82 15.96 18.93 14.00
CA PRO A 82 16.62 20.24 14.05
C PRO A 82 17.05 20.74 12.66
N LEU A 83 17.57 19.83 11.80
CA LEU A 83 17.97 20.14 10.44
C LEU A 83 16.77 20.57 9.58
N VAL A 84 15.65 19.84 9.71
CA VAL A 84 14.39 20.12 9.00
C VAL A 84 13.83 21.50 9.43
N ARG A 85 13.81 21.81 10.71
CA ARG A 85 13.37 23.12 11.22
C ARG A 85 14.26 24.27 10.73
N SER A 86 15.57 24.03 10.64
CA SER A 86 16.49 25.01 10.09
C SER A 86 16.24 25.24 8.60
N ALA A 87 15.98 24.19 7.81
CA ALA A 87 15.60 24.32 6.41
C ALA A 87 14.34 25.18 6.24
N GLN A 88 13.30 24.93 7.06
CA GLN A 88 12.08 25.74 7.04
C GLN A 88 12.36 27.21 7.37
N SER A 89 13.18 27.49 8.39
CA SER A 89 13.50 28.87 8.80
C SER A 89 14.32 29.62 7.74
N LEU A 90 15.08 28.90 6.92
CA LEU A 90 15.85 29.44 5.79
C LEU A 90 15.04 29.51 4.49
N GLY A 91 13.79 29.05 4.46
CA GLY A 91 12.97 28.99 3.27
C GLY A 91 13.43 27.94 2.24
N ILE A 92 14.19 26.93 2.68
CA ILE A 92 14.66 25.84 1.83
C ILE A 92 13.52 24.83 1.70
N GLU A 93 13.16 24.48 0.47
CA GLU A 93 12.11 23.51 0.22
C GLU A 93 12.48 22.12 0.70
N ILE A 94 11.53 21.44 1.35
CA ILE A 94 11.65 20.07 1.86
C ILE A 94 10.81 19.17 0.97
N VAL A 95 11.47 18.25 0.29
CA VAL A 95 10.83 17.38 -0.71
C VAL A 95 11.18 15.91 -0.48
N GLY A 96 10.40 15.02 -1.08
CA GLY A 96 10.69 13.60 -1.16
C GLY A 96 10.87 13.12 -2.60
N GLU A 97 11.04 11.83 -2.75
CA GLU A 97 11.21 11.14 -4.04
C GLU A 97 10.03 11.41 -4.99
N ILE A 98 8.80 11.33 -4.49
CA ILE A 98 7.57 11.53 -5.28
C ILE A 98 7.44 13.00 -5.73
N GLU A 99 7.88 13.94 -4.92
CA GLU A 99 7.92 15.35 -5.33
C GLU A 99 8.92 15.60 -6.47
N LEU A 100 10.11 14.97 -6.41
CA LEU A 100 11.08 15.03 -7.51
C LEU A 100 10.51 14.43 -8.80
N PHE A 101 9.82 13.31 -8.70
CA PHE A 101 9.12 12.68 -9.82
C PHE A 101 8.05 13.62 -10.41
N ALA A 102 7.20 14.23 -9.57
CA ALA A 102 6.14 15.13 -10.00
C ALA A 102 6.70 16.36 -10.73
N ARG A 103 7.75 16.98 -10.19
CA ARG A 103 8.45 18.11 -10.83
C ARG A 103 9.03 17.75 -12.18
N GLU A 104 9.59 16.54 -12.30
CA GLU A 104 10.13 16.07 -13.58
C GLU A 104 9.01 15.82 -14.61
N LEU A 105 7.86 15.29 -14.21
CA LEU A 105 6.70 15.19 -15.11
C LEU A 105 6.23 16.58 -15.58
N HIS A 106 6.20 17.57 -14.71
CA HIS A 106 5.86 18.95 -15.08
C HIS A 106 6.89 19.54 -16.09
N ARG A 107 8.18 19.25 -15.89
CA ARG A 107 9.24 19.66 -16.83
C ARG A 107 9.06 18.97 -18.18
N LEU A 108 8.83 17.65 -18.20
CA LEU A 108 8.61 16.87 -19.42
C LEU A 108 7.35 17.29 -20.18
N LYS A 109 6.30 17.68 -19.47
CA LYS A 109 5.09 18.24 -20.08
C LYS A 109 5.41 19.52 -20.85
N SER A 110 6.17 20.44 -20.26
CA SER A 110 6.53 21.72 -20.89
C SER A 110 7.56 21.60 -22.03
N GLU A 111 8.54 20.69 -21.88
CA GLU A 111 9.64 20.56 -22.82
C GLU A 111 9.39 19.56 -23.96
N LYS A 112 8.62 18.50 -23.68
CA LYS A 112 8.41 17.36 -24.60
C LYS A 112 6.95 17.06 -24.89
N ALA A 113 6.01 17.88 -24.37
CA ALA A 113 4.57 17.62 -24.45
C ALA A 113 4.17 16.21 -23.91
N TYR A 114 4.92 15.69 -22.95
CA TYR A 114 4.62 14.39 -22.33
C TYR A 114 3.59 14.57 -21.21
N GLU A 115 2.40 14.06 -21.44
CA GLU A 115 1.26 14.14 -20.52
C GLU A 115 0.68 12.72 -20.29
N PRO A 116 1.34 11.90 -19.46
CA PRO A 116 0.81 10.58 -19.11
C PRO A 116 -0.39 10.72 -18.18
N LYS A 117 -1.24 9.68 -18.15
CA LYS A 117 -2.17 9.52 -17.05
C LYS A 117 -1.42 9.18 -15.76
N VAL A 118 -1.76 9.84 -14.67
CA VAL A 118 -1.22 9.55 -13.34
C VAL A 118 -2.36 9.10 -12.43
N ILE A 119 -2.26 7.89 -11.92
CA ILE A 119 -3.21 7.31 -10.96
C ILE A 119 -2.44 7.07 -9.66
N ALA A 120 -3.02 7.45 -8.53
CA ALA A 120 -2.36 7.31 -7.23
C ALA A 120 -3.21 6.51 -6.23
N VAL A 121 -2.57 5.67 -5.43
CA VAL A 121 -3.23 4.81 -4.44
C VAL A 121 -2.55 4.95 -3.09
N THR A 122 -3.33 5.29 -2.05
CA THR A 122 -2.90 5.22 -0.66
C THR A 122 -3.95 4.56 0.23
N GLY A 123 -3.62 4.33 1.46
CA GLY A 123 -4.45 3.69 2.48
C GLY A 123 -3.57 3.00 3.52
N THR A 124 -4.14 2.51 4.60
CA THR A 124 -3.39 1.65 5.51
C THR A 124 -3.17 0.28 4.86
N ASN A 125 -4.24 -0.33 4.35
CA ASN A 125 -4.23 -1.65 3.75
C ASN A 125 -4.76 -1.63 2.31
N GLY A 126 -4.47 -2.69 1.52
CA GLY A 126 -4.97 -2.86 0.16
C GLY A 126 -4.19 -2.14 -0.96
N LYS A 127 -3.26 -1.24 -0.62
CA LYS A 127 -2.50 -0.41 -1.59
C LYS A 127 -1.90 -1.22 -2.74
N THR A 128 -1.08 -2.22 -2.43
CA THR A 128 -0.35 -3.00 -3.45
C THR A 128 -1.31 -3.74 -4.37
N THR A 129 -2.32 -4.42 -3.82
CA THR A 129 -3.33 -5.13 -4.60
C THR A 129 -4.06 -4.19 -5.55
N THR A 130 -4.52 -3.04 -5.04
CA THR A 130 -5.21 -2.03 -5.85
C THR A 130 -4.30 -1.44 -6.92
N THR A 131 -3.04 -1.12 -6.58
CA THR A 131 -2.05 -0.57 -7.54
C THR A 131 -1.76 -1.57 -8.66
N VAL A 132 -1.49 -2.83 -8.34
CA VAL A 132 -1.20 -3.86 -9.35
C VAL A 132 -2.44 -4.14 -10.21
N LEU A 133 -3.62 -4.29 -9.60
CA LEU A 133 -4.87 -4.43 -10.34
C LEU A 133 -5.08 -3.27 -11.32
N THR A 134 -4.97 -2.02 -10.85
CA THR A 134 -5.14 -0.83 -11.70
C THR A 134 -4.13 -0.81 -12.84
N THR A 135 -2.87 -1.18 -12.58
CA THR A 135 -1.83 -1.24 -13.61
C THR A 135 -2.17 -2.30 -14.68
N LYS A 136 -2.58 -3.50 -14.26
CA LYS A 136 -2.97 -4.57 -15.18
C LYS A 136 -4.22 -4.20 -15.99
N MET A 137 -5.19 -3.55 -15.36
CA MET A 137 -6.40 -3.04 -16.01
C MET A 137 -6.06 -1.98 -17.08
N ALA A 138 -5.21 -1.01 -16.75
CA ALA A 138 -4.76 -0.01 -17.72
C ALA A 138 -3.98 -0.65 -18.88
N ALA A 139 -3.09 -1.61 -18.59
CA ALA A 139 -2.35 -2.34 -19.62
C ALA A 139 -3.26 -3.17 -20.55
N ALA A 140 -4.35 -3.73 -20.04
CA ALA A 140 -5.32 -4.48 -20.84
C ALA A 140 -6.03 -3.63 -21.93
N SER A 141 -6.02 -2.30 -21.76
CA SER A 141 -6.52 -1.36 -22.78
C SER A 141 -5.49 -1.03 -23.87
N GLY A 142 -4.37 -1.75 -23.91
CA GLY A 142 -3.30 -1.56 -24.90
C GLY A 142 -2.33 -0.41 -24.56
N LEU A 143 -2.43 0.18 -23.37
CA LEU A 143 -1.57 1.26 -22.90
C LEU A 143 -0.32 0.71 -22.21
N LYS A 144 0.80 1.42 -22.32
CA LYS A 144 2.00 1.15 -21.55
C LYS A 144 1.81 1.67 -20.11
N ALA A 145 1.33 0.81 -19.23
CA ALA A 145 1.07 1.13 -17.83
C ALA A 145 2.17 0.60 -16.91
N VAL A 146 2.60 1.41 -15.95
CA VAL A 146 3.70 1.11 -15.03
C VAL A 146 3.33 1.42 -13.59
N ALA A 147 3.58 0.45 -12.71
CA ALA A 147 3.51 0.65 -11.26
C ALA A 147 4.85 1.15 -10.71
N ALA A 148 4.82 2.11 -9.79
CA ALA A 148 6.01 2.64 -9.13
C ALA A 148 5.70 3.21 -7.73
N GLY A 149 6.73 3.63 -7.01
CA GLY A 149 6.62 4.26 -5.70
C GLY A 149 6.87 3.29 -4.54
N ASN A 150 5.99 3.26 -3.56
CA ASN A 150 6.17 2.43 -2.35
C ASN A 150 6.19 0.90 -2.63
N ILE A 151 5.55 0.46 -3.70
CA ILE A 151 5.59 -0.94 -4.15
C ILE A 151 6.97 -1.33 -4.71
N GLY A 152 7.76 -0.32 -5.17
CA GLY A 152 8.95 -0.50 -5.98
C GLY A 152 8.64 -0.82 -7.46
N PRO A 153 9.53 -0.44 -8.38
CA PRO A 153 10.71 0.40 -8.15
C PRO A 153 10.36 1.84 -7.73
N ASN A 154 11.38 2.59 -7.25
CA ASN A 154 11.23 4.03 -6.99
C ASN A 154 10.79 4.76 -8.26
N ALA A 155 9.86 5.72 -8.14
CA ALA A 155 9.28 6.41 -9.29
C ALA A 155 10.33 7.19 -10.10
N VAL A 156 11.29 7.86 -9.43
CA VAL A 156 12.38 8.56 -10.10
C VAL A 156 13.36 7.62 -10.83
N THR A 157 13.62 6.43 -10.27
CA THR A 157 14.47 5.42 -10.91
C THR A 157 13.81 4.87 -12.16
N GLU A 158 12.53 4.58 -12.07
CA GLU A 158 11.77 4.04 -13.18
C GLU A 158 11.59 5.08 -14.30
N LEU A 159 11.35 6.34 -13.93
CA LEU A 159 11.28 7.44 -14.89
C LEU A 159 12.61 7.62 -15.65
N ASP A 160 13.74 7.60 -14.94
CA ASP A 160 15.06 7.68 -15.58
C ASP A 160 15.30 6.52 -16.56
N ARG A 161 14.88 5.29 -16.18
CA ARG A 161 14.99 4.12 -17.06
C ARG A 161 14.20 4.30 -18.36
N TYR A 162 12.99 4.84 -18.28
CA TYR A 162 12.17 5.11 -19.47
C TYR A 162 12.66 6.30 -20.28
N LEU A 163 13.23 7.31 -19.66
CA LEU A 163 13.89 8.42 -20.37
C LEU A 163 15.11 7.95 -21.16
N GLU A 164 15.90 7.03 -20.61
CA GLU A 164 17.06 6.43 -21.27
C GLU A 164 16.66 5.51 -22.43
N SER A 165 15.58 4.75 -22.29
CA SER A 165 15.07 3.88 -23.37
C SER A 165 14.33 4.65 -24.47
N GLY A 166 13.90 5.88 -24.20
CA GLY A 166 13.07 6.68 -25.10
C GLY A 166 11.61 6.24 -25.22
N GLU A 167 11.19 5.25 -24.42
CA GLU A 167 9.86 4.65 -24.48
C GLU A 167 9.01 4.99 -23.24
N LEU A 168 8.57 6.23 -23.10
CA LEU A 168 7.81 6.69 -21.94
C LEU A 168 6.46 5.97 -21.78
N PRO A 169 6.01 5.71 -20.53
CA PRO A 169 4.70 5.12 -20.26
C PRO A 169 3.54 6.04 -20.57
N ASP A 170 2.40 5.47 -20.97
CA ASP A 170 1.14 6.19 -21.11
C ASP A 170 0.43 6.41 -19.77
N VAL A 171 0.63 5.48 -18.82
CA VAL A 171 -0.03 5.49 -17.51
C VAL A 171 0.99 5.18 -16.41
N TRP A 172 1.06 6.03 -15.40
CA TRP A 172 1.75 5.79 -14.14
C TRP A 172 0.73 5.45 -13.06
N VAL A 173 0.90 4.32 -12.38
CA VAL A 173 0.11 3.95 -11.22
C VAL A 173 1.01 3.94 -9.99
N LEU A 174 0.83 4.93 -9.13
CA LEU A 174 1.72 5.18 -8.00
C LEU A 174 1.13 4.62 -6.70
N GLU A 175 1.81 3.67 -6.08
CA GLU A 175 1.56 3.32 -4.69
C GLU A 175 2.26 4.33 -3.77
N LEU A 176 1.51 5.02 -2.91
CA LEU A 176 2.05 6.07 -2.06
C LEU A 176 1.84 5.76 -0.58
N SER A 177 2.93 5.74 0.19
CA SER A 177 2.88 5.69 1.65
C SER A 177 2.55 7.07 2.23
N SER A 178 2.10 7.10 3.49
CA SER A 178 1.93 8.36 4.23
C SER A 178 3.25 9.12 4.38
N PHE A 179 4.37 8.41 4.47
CA PHE A 179 5.71 8.98 4.55
C PHE A 179 6.12 9.74 3.29
N GLN A 180 5.85 9.15 2.12
CA GLN A 180 6.11 9.80 0.82
C GLN A 180 5.20 11.01 0.62
N LEU A 181 3.92 10.87 0.97
CA LEU A 181 2.94 11.96 0.87
C LEU A 181 3.28 13.14 1.79
N GLU A 182 3.96 12.92 2.93
CA GLU A 182 4.35 14.00 3.84
C GLU A 182 5.21 15.07 3.16
N THR A 183 6.05 14.67 2.22
CA THR A 183 6.99 15.54 1.50
C THR A 183 6.65 15.70 0.01
N THR A 184 5.35 15.53 -0.34
CA THR A 184 4.82 15.66 -1.71
C THR A 184 3.78 16.79 -1.74
N SER A 185 3.89 17.69 -2.71
CA SER A 185 3.01 18.86 -2.84
C SER A 185 2.52 19.12 -4.27
N SER A 186 3.35 18.84 -5.29
CA SER A 186 3.05 19.19 -6.69
C SER A 186 2.51 18.04 -7.53
N LEU A 187 2.34 16.84 -6.94
CA LEU A 187 1.75 15.70 -7.64
C LEU A 187 0.29 15.98 -7.99
N ALA A 188 -0.05 15.81 -9.26
CA ALA A 188 -1.38 16.07 -9.80
C ALA A 188 -1.97 14.81 -10.47
N PRO A 189 -2.47 13.83 -9.70
CA PRO A 189 -3.06 12.63 -10.28
C PRO A 189 -4.37 12.94 -11.01
N ASP A 190 -4.65 12.26 -12.14
CA ASP A 190 -5.97 12.25 -12.79
C ASP A 190 -7.04 11.64 -11.88
N ALA A 191 -6.66 10.57 -11.16
CA ALA A 191 -7.49 9.89 -10.17
C ALA A 191 -6.65 9.39 -8.99
N ALA A 192 -7.17 9.49 -7.77
CA ALA A 192 -6.48 9.02 -6.58
C ALA A 192 -7.44 8.30 -5.63
N ALA A 193 -7.01 7.18 -5.03
CA ALA A 193 -7.78 6.43 -4.06
C ALA A 193 -7.19 6.51 -2.65
N LEU A 194 -8.05 6.74 -1.67
CA LEU A 194 -7.79 6.53 -0.26
C LEU A 194 -8.65 5.34 0.20
N LEU A 195 -7.98 4.18 0.39
CA LEU A 195 -8.67 2.90 0.55
C LEU A 195 -9.27 2.71 1.94
N ASN A 196 -8.52 3.03 2.96
CA ASN A 196 -8.92 2.91 4.37
C ASN A 196 -7.89 3.59 5.27
N ILE A 197 -8.31 3.91 6.50
CA ILE A 197 -7.46 4.46 7.53
C ILE A 197 -7.66 3.65 8.82
N THR A 198 -6.67 2.86 9.20
CA THR A 198 -6.57 2.19 10.49
C THR A 198 -5.23 2.54 11.13
N GLN A 199 -5.11 2.31 12.42
CA GLN A 199 -3.90 2.65 13.19
C GLN A 199 -2.64 1.96 12.60
N ASP A 200 -1.65 2.76 12.23
CA ASP A 200 -0.31 2.32 11.81
C ASP A 200 0.65 3.52 11.88
N HIS A 201 1.95 3.27 12.07
CA HIS A 201 3.03 4.26 11.98
C HIS A 201 2.85 5.54 12.84
N LEU A 202 2.21 5.43 14.01
CA LEU A 202 1.97 6.58 14.88
C LEU A 202 3.26 7.14 15.49
N ASP A 203 4.27 6.30 15.68
CA ASP A 203 5.62 6.66 16.09
C ASP A 203 6.30 7.61 15.09
N TRP A 204 6.08 7.38 13.80
CA TRP A 204 6.64 8.21 12.73
C TRP A 204 5.91 9.55 12.57
N HIS A 205 4.58 9.56 12.68
CA HIS A 205 3.74 10.74 12.47
C HIS A 205 3.52 11.58 13.72
N GLY A 206 3.66 10.98 14.92
CA GLY A 206 3.36 11.60 16.21
C GLY A 206 1.91 11.47 16.66
N GLY A 207 1.02 10.99 15.79
CA GLY A 207 -0.38 10.76 16.12
C GLY A 207 -1.24 10.37 14.93
N MET A 208 -2.50 10.03 15.24
CA MET A 208 -3.47 9.61 14.23
C MET A 208 -3.89 10.76 13.31
N ASN A 209 -4.02 11.97 13.84
CA ASN A 209 -4.43 13.14 13.06
C ASN A 209 -3.38 13.48 11.99
N GLU A 210 -2.10 13.43 12.34
CA GLU A 210 -0.99 13.68 11.45
C GLU A 210 -0.90 12.60 10.37
N TYR A 211 -1.14 11.32 10.75
CA TYR A 211 -1.20 10.22 9.81
C TYR A 211 -2.33 10.38 8.78
N VAL A 212 -3.53 10.74 9.24
CA VAL A 212 -4.70 11.03 8.37
C VAL A 212 -4.39 12.21 7.44
N ALA A 213 -3.86 13.31 7.99
CA ALA A 213 -3.50 14.50 7.22
C ALA A 213 -2.45 14.20 6.14
N ALA A 214 -1.42 13.40 6.47
CA ALA A 214 -0.40 12.99 5.51
C ALA A 214 -1.00 12.21 4.33
N LYS A 215 -1.91 11.25 4.59
CA LYS A 215 -2.60 10.51 3.52
C LYS A 215 -3.50 11.40 2.68
N GLY A 216 -4.16 12.37 3.29
CA GLY A 216 -5.02 13.34 2.60
C GLY A 216 -4.31 14.19 1.56
N LYS A 217 -2.97 14.35 1.67
CA LYS A 217 -2.16 15.08 0.68
C LYS A 217 -2.22 14.47 -0.74
N ILE A 218 -2.66 13.21 -0.88
CA ILE A 218 -2.90 12.60 -2.20
C ILE A 218 -3.95 13.37 -3.02
N PHE A 219 -4.80 14.15 -2.36
CA PHE A 219 -5.86 14.98 -2.95
C PHE A 219 -5.51 16.47 -2.99
N ALA A 220 -4.23 16.85 -2.86
CA ALA A 220 -3.80 18.24 -2.83
C ALA A 220 -4.15 18.98 -4.12
N HIS A 221 -4.08 18.31 -5.25
CA HIS A 221 -4.43 18.93 -6.54
C HIS A 221 -5.95 18.93 -6.76
N GLU A 222 -6.49 20.09 -7.11
CA GLU A 222 -7.95 20.31 -7.18
C GLU A 222 -8.68 19.52 -8.27
N LYS A 223 -8.02 19.17 -9.37
CA LYS A 223 -8.60 18.41 -10.48
C LYS A 223 -8.58 16.90 -10.28
N THR A 224 -7.90 16.41 -9.25
CA THR A 224 -7.82 14.99 -8.93
C THR A 224 -9.21 14.41 -8.62
N ALA A 225 -9.64 13.40 -9.36
CA ALA A 225 -10.82 12.62 -9.02
C ALA A 225 -10.54 11.81 -7.74
N ARG A 226 -11.40 11.94 -6.74
CA ARG A 226 -11.25 11.31 -5.43
C ARG A 226 -12.03 10.01 -5.37
N ILE A 227 -11.36 8.89 -5.15
CA ILE A 227 -11.98 7.58 -4.97
C ILE A 227 -11.90 7.25 -3.47
N LEU A 228 -13.06 7.22 -2.82
CA LEU A 228 -13.19 7.15 -1.37
C LEU A 228 -13.97 5.91 -0.93
N ASN A 229 -13.50 5.25 0.12
CA ASN A 229 -14.21 4.15 0.76
C ASN A 229 -15.34 4.71 1.63
N ARG A 230 -16.62 4.47 1.23
CA ARG A 230 -17.79 4.97 1.99
C ARG A 230 -18.06 4.18 3.28
N ASP A 231 -17.43 3.02 3.45
CA ASP A 231 -17.53 2.23 4.68
C ASP A 231 -16.55 2.72 5.77
N ASP A 232 -15.66 3.67 5.43
CA ASP A 232 -14.70 4.28 6.35
C ASP A 232 -15.02 5.76 6.55
N THR A 233 -15.55 6.09 7.72
CA THR A 233 -15.97 7.46 8.07
C THR A 233 -14.82 8.46 8.06
N THR A 234 -13.61 8.02 8.41
CA THR A 234 -12.40 8.87 8.36
C THR A 234 -12.03 9.21 6.92
N VAL A 235 -12.14 8.24 6.02
CA VAL A 235 -11.92 8.45 4.58
C VAL A 235 -12.97 9.40 3.99
N MET A 236 -14.23 9.25 4.40
CA MET A 236 -15.33 10.10 3.89
C MET A 236 -15.21 11.57 4.29
N ASN A 237 -14.41 11.93 5.29
CA ASN A 237 -14.09 13.32 5.60
C ASN A 237 -13.32 14.04 4.47
N PHE A 238 -12.77 13.31 3.50
CA PHE A 238 -12.13 13.87 2.31
C PHE A 238 -13.10 14.09 1.14
N ALA A 239 -14.39 13.76 1.29
CA ALA A 239 -15.40 14.12 0.30
C ALA A 239 -15.63 15.64 0.29
N ALA A 240 -15.65 16.23 -0.89
CA ALA A 240 -15.89 17.66 -1.07
C ALA A 240 -16.84 17.87 -2.25
N HIS A 241 -17.88 18.69 -2.05
CA HIS A 241 -18.96 18.89 -3.03
C HIS A 241 -18.50 19.54 -4.34
N ASP A 242 -17.38 20.25 -4.32
CA ASP A 242 -16.79 20.93 -5.47
C ASP A 242 -15.76 20.07 -6.23
N ARG A 243 -15.67 18.77 -5.89
CA ARG A 243 -14.69 17.83 -6.46
C ARG A 243 -15.38 16.68 -7.16
N ARG A 244 -14.66 16.06 -8.11
CA ARG A 244 -15.08 14.79 -8.71
C ARG A 244 -14.88 13.68 -7.68
N VAL A 245 -15.98 13.26 -7.02
CA VAL A 245 -15.95 12.22 -5.99
C VAL A 245 -16.62 10.96 -6.52
N PHE A 246 -15.94 9.84 -6.38
CA PHE A 246 -16.43 8.48 -6.58
C PHE A 246 -16.29 7.74 -5.26
N THR A 247 -17.28 6.92 -4.94
CA THR A 247 -17.19 6.11 -3.72
C THR A 247 -17.26 4.62 -4.03
N PHE A 248 -16.65 3.82 -3.17
CA PHE A 248 -16.80 2.37 -3.22
C PHE A 248 -17.11 1.84 -1.81
N GLY A 249 -17.85 0.74 -1.73
CA GLY A 249 -18.28 0.18 -0.46
C GLY A 249 -18.89 -1.21 -0.59
N THR A 250 -19.19 -1.83 0.55
CA THR A 250 -19.78 -3.18 0.63
C THR A 250 -21.29 -3.19 0.38
N THR A 251 -21.93 -2.04 0.39
CA THR A 251 -23.38 -1.88 0.18
C THR A 251 -23.71 -1.59 -1.28
N GLU A 252 -24.98 -1.78 -1.62
CA GLU A 252 -25.50 -1.45 -2.94
C GLU A 252 -25.33 0.04 -3.26
N PRO A 253 -24.85 0.40 -4.47
CA PRO A 253 -24.77 1.78 -4.93
C PRO A 253 -26.15 2.43 -5.00
N GLN A 254 -26.32 3.59 -4.35
CA GLN A 254 -27.60 4.31 -4.31
C GLN A 254 -27.55 5.62 -5.11
N HIS A 255 -26.36 6.18 -5.30
CA HIS A 255 -26.16 7.46 -5.95
C HIS A 255 -25.18 7.35 -7.14
N PRO A 256 -25.22 8.31 -8.09
CA PRO A 256 -24.25 8.37 -9.19
C PRO A 256 -22.80 8.33 -8.70
N ASN A 257 -21.94 7.68 -9.49
CA ASN A 257 -20.53 7.50 -9.19
C ASN A 257 -20.22 6.62 -7.95
N GLU A 258 -21.20 5.86 -7.47
CA GLU A 258 -21.00 4.87 -6.42
C GLU A 258 -20.73 3.48 -7.02
N TRP A 259 -19.75 2.80 -6.44
CA TRP A 259 -19.36 1.42 -6.71
C TRP A 259 -19.67 0.56 -5.50
N GLY A 260 -20.17 -0.65 -5.69
CA GLY A 260 -20.57 -1.47 -4.56
C GLY A 260 -20.91 -2.91 -4.92
N LEU A 261 -21.53 -3.58 -3.98
CA LEU A 261 -21.94 -4.96 -4.09
C LEU A 261 -23.47 -5.06 -4.05
N VAL A 262 -24.04 -5.77 -5.03
CA VAL A 262 -25.48 -6.01 -5.13
C VAL A 262 -25.73 -7.49 -5.00
N LYS A 263 -26.66 -7.90 -4.14
CA LYS A 263 -27.09 -9.29 -4.02
C LYS A 263 -28.41 -9.49 -4.76
N GLU A 264 -28.39 -10.31 -5.78
CA GLU A 264 -29.58 -10.65 -6.59
C GLU A 264 -29.59 -12.15 -6.89
N ASP A 265 -30.71 -12.81 -6.70
CA ASP A 265 -30.91 -14.25 -6.93
C ASP A 265 -29.83 -15.15 -6.30
N GLY A 266 -29.34 -14.76 -5.11
CA GLY A 266 -28.30 -15.47 -4.37
C GLY A 266 -26.87 -15.18 -4.84
N ILE A 267 -26.68 -14.48 -5.95
CA ILE A 267 -25.37 -14.07 -6.48
C ILE A 267 -25.04 -12.66 -5.99
N VAL A 268 -23.79 -12.44 -5.57
CA VAL A 268 -23.25 -11.13 -5.25
C VAL A 268 -22.50 -10.59 -6.47
N TRP A 269 -22.85 -9.38 -6.91
CA TRP A 269 -22.30 -8.73 -8.07
C TRP A 269 -21.45 -7.52 -7.67
N LEU A 270 -20.31 -7.32 -8.29
CA LEU A 270 -19.68 -6.01 -8.35
C LEU A 270 -20.55 -5.14 -9.25
N ALA A 271 -20.92 -3.96 -8.76
CA ALA A 271 -21.86 -3.07 -9.45
C ALA A 271 -21.40 -1.61 -9.38
N PHE A 272 -21.89 -0.84 -10.30
CA PHE A 272 -21.62 0.59 -10.46
C PHE A 272 -22.91 1.33 -10.81
N ASN A 273 -23.14 2.48 -10.19
CA ASN A 273 -24.23 3.37 -10.53
C ASN A 273 -23.69 4.52 -11.41
N GLU A 274 -23.95 4.43 -12.70
CA GLU A 274 -23.44 5.40 -13.68
C GLU A 274 -24.21 6.70 -13.64
N ASP A 275 -23.50 7.82 -13.75
CA ASP A 275 -24.09 9.16 -13.90
C ASP A 275 -24.52 9.40 -15.37
N ASP A 276 -25.80 9.12 -15.68
CA ASP A 276 -26.38 9.32 -17.01
C ASP A 276 -26.49 10.80 -17.43
N SER A 277 -26.25 11.75 -16.52
CA SER A 277 -26.40 13.19 -16.81
C SER A 277 -25.43 13.68 -17.89
N VAL A 278 -24.34 12.96 -18.14
CA VAL A 278 -23.32 13.30 -19.16
C VAL A 278 -23.71 12.84 -20.56
N GLN A 279 -24.55 11.81 -20.70
CA GLN A 279 -24.97 11.29 -22.03
C GLN A 279 -26.23 11.96 -22.60
N LEU A 280 -26.98 12.71 -21.81
CA LEU A 280 -28.31 13.23 -22.17
C LEU A 280 -28.34 14.65 -22.76
N THR A 281 -27.27 15.15 -23.37
CA THR A 281 -27.29 16.43 -24.07
C THR A 281 -28.17 16.48 -25.33
N LYS A 282 -28.87 15.39 -25.73
CA LYS A 282 -29.77 15.36 -26.90
C LYS A 282 -31.13 14.69 -26.69
N ARG A 283 -31.47 14.13 -25.55
CA ARG A 283 -32.84 13.57 -25.31
C ARG A 283 -33.23 13.78 -23.85
N LYS A 284 -34.45 14.31 -23.65
CA LYS A 284 -35.21 14.52 -22.39
C LYS A 284 -34.61 13.91 -21.15
N VAL A 285 -34.34 14.79 -20.15
CA VAL A 285 -34.04 14.45 -18.78
C VAL A 285 -35.08 13.47 -18.26
N LEU A 286 -34.70 12.21 -18.11
CA LEU A 286 -35.33 11.26 -17.22
C LEU A 286 -34.34 11.13 -16.03
N GLU A 287 -34.77 11.51 -14.85
CA GLU A 287 -34.10 11.18 -13.60
C GLU A 287 -34.03 9.65 -13.49
N GLY A 288 -32.87 9.06 -13.78
CA GLY A 288 -32.67 7.63 -13.71
C GLY A 288 -31.22 7.29 -13.65
N HIS A 289 -30.79 6.78 -12.51
CA HIS A 289 -29.49 6.10 -12.37
C HIS A 289 -29.56 4.74 -13.04
N VAL A 290 -28.54 4.36 -13.82
CA VAL A 290 -28.47 3.00 -14.36
C VAL A 290 -27.48 2.20 -13.51
N LEU A 291 -28.03 1.35 -12.65
CA LEU A 291 -27.22 0.38 -11.91
C LEU A 291 -26.70 -0.68 -12.89
N GLN A 292 -25.39 -0.69 -13.11
CA GLN A 292 -24.72 -1.67 -13.95
C GLN A 292 -24.13 -2.80 -13.08
N ARG A 293 -24.52 -4.04 -13.35
CA ARG A 293 -23.84 -5.23 -12.81
C ARG A 293 -22.64 -5.53 -13.69
N LEU A 294 -21.47 -5.60 -13.11
CA LEU A 294 -20.19 -5.71 -13.84
C LEU A 294 -19.72 -7.15 -13.97
N MET A 295 -19.58 -7.84 -12.82
CA MET A 295 -19.21 -9.25 -12.75
C MET A 295 -19.61 -9.87 -11.41
N PRO A 296 -19.87 -11.18 -11.33
CA PRO A 296 -20.09 -11.87 -10.06
C PRO A 296 -18.85 -11.79 -9.16
N GLU A 297 -19.07 -11.63 -7.85
CA GLU A 297 -17.97 -11.59 -6.86
C GLU A 297 -17.19 -12.92 -6.82
N ASP A 298 -17.88 -14.05 -6.99
CA ASP A 298 -17.29 -15.40 -7.02
C ASP A 298 -16.44 -15.70 -8.26
N ALA A 299 -16.57 -14.88 -9.31
CA ALA A 299 -15.69 -14.93 -10.47
C ALA A 299 -14.30 -14.31 -10.20
N LEU A 300 -14.10 -13.64 -9.05
CA LEU A 300 -12.79 -13.16 -8.62
C LEU A 300 -11.93 -14.33 -8.15
N HIS A 301 -10.71 -14.45 -8.66
CA HIS A 301 -9.74 -15.40 -8.12
C HIS A 301 -9.15 -14.97 -6.77
N ILE A 302 -9.17 -13.66 -6.48
CA ILE A 302 -8.77 -13.11 -5.18
C ILE A 302 -9.97 -13.19 -4.22
N ARG A 303 -9.78 -13.87 -3.09
CA ARG A 303 -10.87 -14.16 -2.14
C ARG A 303 -10.95 -13.12 -1.04
N GLY A 304 -12.15 -13.01 -0.46
CA GLY A 304 -12.43 -12.19 0.70
C GLY A 304 -12.97 -10.80 0.34
N ARG A 305 -13.89 -10.31 1.18
CA ARG A 305 -14.60 -9.04 1.02
C ARG A 305 -13.66 -7.84 0.80
N HIS A 306 -12.52 -7.82 1.49
CA HIS A 306 -11.50 -6.79 1.33
C HIS A 306 -10.91 -6.75 -0.10
N ASN A 307 -10.82 -7.90 -0.78
CA ASN A 307 -10.37 -7.96 -2.16
C ASN A 307 -11.45 -7.53 -3.15
N SER A 308 -12.72 -7.78 -2.87
CA SER A 308 -13.84 -7.19 -3.63
C SER A 308 -13.79 -5.66 -3.55
N MET A 309 -13.48 -5.10 -2.37
CA MET A 309 -13.30 -3.67 -2.16
C MET A 309 -12.09 -3.12 -2.93
N ASN A 310 -10.95 -3.83 -2.93
CA ASN A 310 -9.77 -3.46 -3.73
C ASN A 310 -10.08 -3.47 -5.23
N ALA A 311 -10.87 -4.45 -5.70
CA ALA A 311 -11.33 -4.54 -7.09
C ALA A 311 -12.25 -3.37 -7.47
N LEU A 312 -13.23 -3.03 -6.63
CA LEU A 312 -14.11 -1.88 -6.83
C LEU A 312 -13.33 -0.56 -6.88
N ALA A 313 -12.36 -0.38 -5.97
CA ALA A 313 -11.49 0.79 -5.96
C ALA A 313 -10.65 0.90 -7.25
N ALA A 314 -10.08 -0.22 -7.73
CA ALA A 314 -9.31 -0.26 -8.97
C ALA A 314 -10.18 0.06 -10.20
N LEU A 315 -11.39 -0.50 -10.28
CA LEU A 315 -12.35 -0.19 -11.34
C LEU A 315 -12.77 1.29 -11.32
N ALA A 316 -13.04 1.85 -10.13
CA ALA A 316 -13.37 3.26 -9.97
C ALA A 316 -12.21 4.18 -10.41
N LEU A 317 -10.95 3.81 -10.11
CA LEU A 317 -9.76 4.53 -10.57
C LEU A 317 -9.64 4.53 -12.08
N ILE A 318 -9.82 3.37 -12.74
CA ILE A 318 -9.80 3.22 -14.19
C ILE A 318 -10.88 4.10 -14.84
N TYR A 319 -12.12 4.02 -14.33
CA TYR A 319 -13.24 4.82 -14.83
C TYR A 319 -12.97 6.33 -14.66
N ALA A 320 -12.56 6.75 -13.48
CA ALA A 320 -12.29 8.16 -13.17
C ALA A 320 -11.12 8.73 -13.99
N ALA A 321 -10.12 7.89 -14.34
CA ALA A 321 -9.04 8.26 -15.25
C ALA A 321 -9.45 8.30 -16.73
N GLY A 322 -10.68 7.93 -17.05
CA GLY A 322 -11.21 7.91 -18.44
C GLY A 322 -10.71 6.72 -19.26
N LEU A 323 -10.40 5.59 -18.61
CA LEU A 323 -9.96 4.36 -19.27
C LEU A 323 -11.15 3.37 -19.42
N PRO A 324 -11.14 2.48 -20.42
CA PRO A 324 -12.28 1.60 -20.72
C PRO A 324 -12.46 0.50 -19.67
N ILE A 325 -13.68 0.37 -19.14
CA ILE A 325 -14.04 -0.62 -18.11
C ILE A 325 -14.10 -2.05 -18.66
N SER A 326 -14.47 -2.25 -19.94
CA SER A 326 -14.57 -3.59 -20.53
C SER A 326 -13.26 -4.38 -20.50
N ASP A 327 -12.14 -3.69 -20.78
CA ASP A 327 -10.82 -4.29 -20.75
C ASP A 327 -10.35 -4.51 -19.31
N ALA A 328 -10.69 -3.57 -18.41
CA ALA A 328 -10.42 -3.69 -16.99
C ALA A 328 -11.09 -4.92 -16.35
N LEU A 329 -12.35 -5.20 -16.70
CA LEU A 329 -13.08 -6.39 -16.22
C LEU A 329 -12.42 -7.70 -16.68
N ARG A 330 -11.90 -7.73 -17.92
CA ARG A 330 -11.17 -8.90 -18.43
C ARG A 330 -9.86 -9.14 -17.64
N ALA A 331 -9.12 -8.08 -17.35
CA ALA A 331 -7.91 -8.16 -16.54
C ALA A 331 -8.22 -8.59 -15.10
N LEU A 332 -9.31 -8.08 -14.52
CA LEU A 332 -9.77 -8.45 -13.17
C LEU A 332 -10.11 -9.93 -13.07
N ALA A 333 -10.83 -10.48 -14.06
CA ALA A 333 -11.19 -11.90 -14.11
C ALA A 333 -9.97 -12.84 -14.20
N GLN A 334 -8.82 -12.35 -14.66
CA GLN A 334 -7.57 -13.11 -14.78
C GLN A 334 -6.62 -12.94 -13.60
N TYR A 335 -6.86 -11.96 -12.74
CA TYR A 335 -5.96 -11.62 -11.65
C TYR A 335 -6.03 -12.62 -10.49
N ARG A 336 -4.88 -13.16 -10.10
CA ARG A 336 -4.77 -14.23 -9.08
C ARG A 336 -4.21 -13.76 -7.73
N GLY A 337 -3.98 -12.46 -7.55
CA GLY A 337 -3.40 -11.92 -6.32
C GLY A 337 -1.88 -11.68 -6.40
N GLU A 338 -1.35 -11.11 -5.34
CA GLU A 338 0.07 -10.84 -5.16
C GLU A 338 0.67 -11.78 -4.12
N PRO A 339 1.95 -12.17 -4.25
CA PRO A 339 2.63 -12.99 -3.27
C PRO A 339 2.53 -12.42 -1.84
N HIS A 340 2.37 -13.30 -0.87
CA HIS A 340 2.33 -12.98 0.57
C HIS A 340 1.11 -12.14 1.02
N ARG A 341 0.02 -12.14 0.22
CA ARG A 341 -1.24 -11.45 0.52
C ARG A 341 -2.42 -12.40 0.40
N VAL A 342 -2.75 -13.06 1.50
CA VAL A 342 -3.78 -14.10 1.56
C VAL A 342 -3.55 -15.13 0.44
N GLU A 343 -2.28 -15.45 0.18
CA GLU A 343 -1.84 -16.33 -0.89
C GLU A 343 -2.08 -17.79 -0.48
N TYR A 344 -2.83 -18.53 -1.29
CA TYR A 344 -2.95 -19.96 -1.12
C TYR A 344 -1.60 -20.64 -1.44
N VAL A 345 -1.08 -21.40 -0.48
CA VAL A 345 0.20 -22.12 -0.61
C VAL A 345 -0.03 -23.56 -1.05
N MET A 346 -0.79 -24.31 -0.25
CA MET A 346 -1.05 -25.74 -0.49
C MET A 346 -2.11 -26.27 0.47
N THR A 347 -2.60 -27.48 0.19
CA THR A 347 -3.43 -28.25 1.13
C THR A 347 -2.64 -29.46 1.63
N VAL A 348 -2.60 -29.66 2.94
CA VAL A 348 -2.00 -30.83 3.60
C VAL A 348 -3.05 -31.46 4.50
N ASN A 349 -3.33 -32.77 4.34
CA ASN A 349 -4.33 -33.52 5.11
C ASN A 349 -5.72 -32.87 5.17
N GLY A 350 -6.14 -32.20 4.08
CA GLY A 350 -7.42 -31.51 3.99
C GLY A 350 -7.45 -30.15 4.70
N VAL A 351 -6.29 -29.61 5.12
CA VAL A 351 -6.10 -28.29 5.72
C VAL A 351 -5.42 -27.37 4.72
N ASP A 352 -5.99 -26.20 4.45
CA ASP A 352 -5.40 -25.19 3.57
C ASP A 352 -4.37 -24.35 4.32
N TYR A 353 -3.19 -24.12 3.71
CA TYR A 353 -2.16 -23.22 4.21
C TYR A 353 -2.17 -21.94 3.39
N ILE A 354 -2.33 -20.82 4.09
CA ILE A 354 -2.45 -19.47 3.49
C ILE A 354 -1.40 -18.53 4.06
N ASP A 355 -0.65 -17.90 3.16
CA ASP A 355 0.39 -16.92 3.48
C ASP A 355 -0.14 -15.49 3.33
N ASP A 356 -0.23 -14.79 4.45
CA ASP A 356 -0.47 -13.35 4.53
C ASP A 356 0.64 -12.67 5.34
N SER A 357 1.90 -13.07 5.10
CA SER A 357 3.06 -12.54 5.83
C SER A 357 3.21 -11.02 5.69
N LYS A 358 2.62 -10.42 4.67
CA LYS A 358 2.57 -8.96 4.48
C LYS A 358 1.49 -8.26 5.32
N GLY A 359 0.65 -9.00 6.04
CA GLY A 359 -0.31 -8.51 7.04
C GLY A 359 0.40 -8.07 8.33
N THR A 360 1.11 -6.92 8.28
CA THR A 360 2.00 -6.44 9.35
C THR A 360 1.34 -5.47 10.31
N ASN A 361 0.03 -5.36 10.27
CA ASN A 361 -0.77 -4.56 11.21
C ASN A 361 -2.10 -5.25 11.55
N VAL A 362 -2.69 -4.81 12.64
CA VAL A 362 -3.95 -5.35 13.19
C VAL A 362 -5.08 -5.35 12.17
N GLY A 363 -5.27 -4.25 11.43
CA GLY A 363 -6.35 -4.13 10.45
C GLY A 363 -6.22 -5.10 9.28
N ALA A 364 -4.99 -5.42 8.83
CA ALA A 364 -4.76 -6.43 7.79
C ALA A 364 -5.17 -7.82 8.26
N THR A 365 -4.78 -8.20 9.47
CA THR A 365 -5.12 -9.50 10.06
C THR A 365 -6.62 -9.63 10.30
N VAL A 366 -7.29 -8.59 10.82
CA VAL A 366 -8.77 -8.58 10.95
C VAL A 366 -9.43 -8.80 9.59
N ALA A 367 -8.98 -8.11 8.54
CA ALA A 367 -9.54 -8.28 7.19
C ALA A 367 -9.33 -9.69 6.64
N ALA A 368 -8.18 -10.32 6.91
CA ALA A 368 -7.90 -11.70 6.51
C ALA A 368 -8.80 -12.69 7.26
N LEU A 369 -8.97 -12.50 8.58
CA LEU A 369 -9.84 -13.33 9.42
C LEU A 369 -11.29 -13.29 8.96
N GLU A 370 -11.87 -12.09 8.82
CA GLU A 370 -13.25 -11.90 8.37
C GLU A 370 -13.44 -12.42 6.93
N GLY A 371 -12.44 -12.21 6.05
CA GLY A 371 -12.51 -12.64 4.64
C GLY A 371 -12.48 -14.15 4.46
N LEU A 372 -11.62 -14.86 5.19
CA LEU A 372 -11.48 -16.32 5.09
C LEU A 372 -12.50 -17.07 5.93
N GLY A 373 -12.91 -16.49 7.08
CA GLY A 373 -13.87 -17.09 7.99
C GLY A 373 -15.33 -16.88 7.60
N ALA A 374 -15.63 -16.03 6.62
CA ALA A 374 -17.01 -15.64 6.24
C ALA A 374 -17.91 -16.81 5.88
N ASN A 375 -17.37 -17.91 5.34
CA ASN A 375 -18.10 -19.11 4.93
C ASN A 375 -18.11 -20.20 6.02
N GLY A 376 -17.75 -19.87 7.27
CA GLY A 376 -17.72 -20.83 8.38
C GLY A 376 -16.43 -21.63 8.49
N THR A 377 -15.42 -21.40 7.63
CA THR A 377 -14.08 -21.97 7.74
C THR A 377 -13.45 -21.56 9.07
N LYS A 378 -12.94 -22.51 9.84
CA LYS A 378 -12.19 -22.24 11.07
C LYS A 378 -10.70 -22.05 10.76
N LEU A 379 -10.11 -21.12 11.50
CA LEU A 379 -8.75 -20.65 11.24
C LEU A 379 -7.82 -20.98 12.41
N VAL A 380 -6.69 -21.61 12.15
CA VAL A 380 -5.56 -21.66 13.08
C VAL A 380 -4.59 -20.56 12.68
N VAL A 381 -4.46 -19.53 13.49
CA VAL A 381 -3.80 -18.28 13.10
C VAL A 381 -2.43 -18.18 13.74
N ILE A 382 -1.40 -17.94 12.94
CA ILE A 382 -0.04 -17.63 13.42
C ILE A 382 0.09 -16.11 13.50
N LEU A 383 0.27 -15.60 14.73
CA LEU A 383 0.32 -14.17 15.08
C LEU A 383 1.64 -13.83 15.75
N GLY A 384 2.12 -12.59 15.56
CA GLY A 384 3.24 -12.06 16.33
C GLY A 384 4.42 -11.55 15.53
N GLY A 385 5.37 -10.95 16.26
CA GLY A 385 6.50 -10.20 15.76
C GLY A 385 6.66 -8.86 16.49
N ASP A 386 7.12 -7.82 15.77
CA ASP A 386 7.20 -6.44 16.27
C ASP A 386 5.89 -5.68 15.99
N GLY A 387 5.11 -5.42 17.01
CA GLY A 387 3.81 -4.76 16.93
C GLY A 387 3.85 -3.24 16.75
N LYS A 388 5.02 -2.60 16.82
CA LYS A 388 5.17 -1.15 16.63
C LYS A 388 4.24 -0.31 17.52
N GLY A 389 3.95 -0.79 18.73
CA GLY A 389 3.07 -0.10 19.70
C GLY A 389 1.57 -0.10 19.35
N GLN A 390 1.13 -0.97 18.44
CA GLN A 390 -0.29 -1.10 18.06
C GLN A 390 -1.14 -1.67 19.22
N ASP A 391 -2.41 -1.29 19.24
CA ASP A 391 -3.44 -1.95 20.05
C ASP A 391 -3.93 -3.22 19.34
N PHE A 392 -3.79 -4.39 20.00
CA PHE A 392 -4.22 -5.68 19.46
C PHE A 392 -5.69 -6.02 19.79
N SER A 393 -6.38 -5.23 20.60
CA SER A 393 -7.76 -5.50 21.01
C SER A 393 -8.72 -5.77 19.85
N PRO A 394 -8.64 -5.08 18.68
CA PRO A 394 -9.55 -5.34 17.57
C PRO A 394 -9.46 -6.74 16.97
N ILE A 395 -8.37 -7.49 17.20
CA ILE A 395 -8.22 -8.86 16.71
C ILE A 395 -9.15 -9.82 17.48
N ALA A 396 -9.41 -9.54 18.75
CA ALA A 396 -10.12 -10.46 19.66
C ALA A 396 -11.52 -10.83 19.13
N ASP A 397 -12.29 -9.86 18.63
CA ASP A 397 -13.63 -10.09 18.12
C ASP A 397 -13.65 -11.00 16.89
N SER A 398 -12.76 -10.75 15.92
CA SER A 398 -12.66 -11.57 14.70
C SER A 398 -12.11 -12.97 15.00
N MET A 399 -11.14 -13.07 15.92
CA MET A 399 -10.64 -14.34 16.41
C MET A 399 -11.73 -15.14 17.12
N GLY A 400 -12.56 -14.52 17.97
CA GLY A 400 -13.67 -15.17 18.65
C GLY A 400 -14.69 -15.82 17.70
N LYS A 401 -14.95 -15.18 16.56
CA LYS A 401 -15.88 -15.70 15.54
C LYS A 401 -15.26 -16.83 14.71
N HIS A 402 -14.01 -16.69 14.29
CA HIS A 402 -13.43 -17.47 13.21
C HIS A 402 -12.28 -18.40 13.63
N ALA A 403 -11.63 -18.13 14.76
CA ALA A 403 -10.46 -18.94 15.14
C ALA A 403 -10.86 -20.32 15.67
N ARG A 404 -10.01 -21.30 15.35
CA ARG A 404 -9.89 -22.57 16.04
C ARG A 404 -8.80 -22.51 17.10
N ALA A 405 -7.69 -21.82 16.81
CA ALA A 405 -6.57 -21.63 17.70
C ALA A 405 -5.72 -20.44 17.31
N ALA A 406 -4.93 -19.91 18.24
CA ALA A 406 -3.86 -18.95 18.00
C ALA A 406 -2.50 -19.56 18.30
N VAL A 407 -1.53 -19.38 17.40
CA VAL A 407 -0.13 -19.75 17.63
C VAL A 407 0.71 -18.46 17.63
N LEU A 408 1.31 -18.15 18.76
CA LEU A 408 2.00 -16.88 18.99
C LEU A 408 3.52 -17.02 18.86
N ILE A 409 4.14 -16.08 18.14
CA ILE A 409 5.60 -16.00 17.94
C ILE A 409 6.10 -14.57 18.18
N GLY A 410 7.40 -14.42 18.40
CA GLY A 410 8.07 -13.11 18.40
C GLY A 410 7.90 -12.28 19.65
N ARG A 411 8.43 -11.07 19.58
CA ARG A 411 8.62 -10.18 20.73
C ARG A 411 7.32 -9.79 21.43
N ASP A 412 6.31 -9.42 20.67
CA ASP A 412 5.07 -8.86 21.23
C ASP A 412 3.95 -9.93 21.37
N ALA A 413 4.30 -11.22 21.29
CA ALA A 413 3.39 -12.33 21.58
C ALA A 413 2.65 -12.20 22.94
N PRO A 414 3.29 -11.77 24.04
CA PRO A 414 2.59 -11.57 25.32
C PRO A 414 1.54 -10.46 25.27
N LEU A 415 1.72 -9.43 24.45
CA LEU A 415 0.73 -8.36 24.27
C LEU A 415 -0.48 -8.85 23.49
N ILE A 416 -0.27 -9.69 22.46
CA ILE A 416 -1.36 -10.33 21.72
C ILE A 416 -2.12 -11.30 22.63
N GLU A 417 -1.44 -12.15 23.40
CA GLU A 417 -2.06 -13.05 24.36
C GLU A 417 -2.95 -12.30 25.34
N LYS A 418 -2.46 -11.16 25.86
CA LYS A 418 -3.27 -10.30 26.75
C LYS A 418 -4.51 -9.75 26.04
N ALA A 419 -4.42 -9.37 24.79
CA ALA A 419 -5.57 -8.89 24.00
C ALA A 419 -6.58 -10.01 23.71
N LEU A 420 -6.13 -11.26 23.64
CA LEU A 420 -6.98 -12.44 23.44
C LEU A 420 -7.44 -13.08 24.76
N GLN A 421 -7.24 -12.43 25.89
CA GLN A 421 -7.61 -12.97 27.21
C GLN A 421 -9.12 -13.23 27.29
N GLY A 422 -9.49 -14.44 27.73
CA GLY A 422 -10.89 -14.89 27.76
C GLY A 422 -11.33 -15.65 26.50
N ALA A 423 -10.41 -15.94 25.57
CA ALA A 423 -10.70 -16.76 24.40
C ALA A 423 -11.12 -18.19 24.76
N GLU A 424 -12.11 -18.72 24.06
CA GLU A 424 -12.61 -20.10 24.22
C GLU A 424 -11.82 -21.11 23.37
N TYR A 425 -10.77 -20.68 22.67
CA TYR A 425 -9.90 -21.50 21.83
C TYR A 425 -8.46 -21.53 22.38
N PRO A 426 -7.64 -22.54 22.05
CA PRO A 426 -6.25 -22.65 22.52
C PRO A 426 -5.38 -21.48 22.03
N ILE A 427 -4.55 -20.94 22.91
CA ILE A 427 -3.48 -19.99 22.63
C ILE A 427 -2.18 -20.67 22.98
N ILE A 428 -1.29 -20.84 22.01
CA ILE A 428 -0.04 -21.60 22.16
C ILE A 428 1.15 -20.76 21.68
N HIS A 429 2.25 -20.76 22.44
CA HIS A 429 3.50 -20.10 22.04
C HIS A 429 4.40 -21.05 21.25
N ALA A 430 5.08 -20.51 20.24
CA ALA A 430 6.14 -21.19 19.51
C ALA A 430 7.42 -20.33 19.48
N LYS A 431 8.56 -21.00 19.47
CA LYS A 431 9.88 -20.32 19.51
C LYS A 431 10.34 -19.82 18.15
N ASP A 432 9.86 -20.45 17.08
CA ASP A 432 10.22 -20.17 15.69
C ASP A 432 9.09 -20.57 14.73
N MET A 433 9.21 -20.18 13.45
CA MET A 433 8.18 -20.45 12.44
C MET A 433 7.98 -21.96 12.15
N PRO A 434 9.02 -22.80 12.03
CA PRO A 434 8.82 -24.24 11.89
C PRO A 434 7.99 -24.86 13.02
N GLN A 435 8.27 -24.49 14.27
CA GLN A 435 7.49 -24.96 15.41
C GLN A 435 6.07 -24.39 15.40
N ALA A 436 5.89 -23.14 14.96
CA ALA A 436 4.56 -22.55 14.83
C ALA A 436 3.70 -23.30 13.81
N VAL A 437 4.25 -23.62 12.64
CA VAL A 437 3.57 -24.40 11.59
C VAL A 437 3.25 -25.81 12.08
N GLN A 438 4.18 -26.47 12.76
CA GLN A 438 3.95 -27.80 13.34
C GLN A 438 2.78 -27.78 14.34
N LYS A 439 2.80 -26.85 15.31
CA LYS A 439 1.72 -26.72 16.29
C LYS A 439 0.38 -26.34 15.64
N ALA A 440 0.42 -25.49 14.63
CA ALA A 440 -0.78 -25.11 13.89
C ALA A 440 -1.38 -26.32 13.17
N SER A 441 -0.55 -27.19 12.57
CA SER A 441 -1.01 -28.42 11.90
C SER A 441 -1.64 -29.42 12.85
N GLU A 442 -1.13 -29.53 14.09
CA GLU A 442 -1.66 -30.41 15.14
C GLU A 442 -3.02 -29.95 15.67
N LEU A 443 -3.31 -28.64 15.60
CA LEU A 443 -4.57 -28.03 16.06
C LEU A 443 -5.64 -27.96 14.98
N ALA A 444 -5.23 -27.94 13.71
CA ALA A 444 -6.14 -27.84 12.59
C ALA A 444 -6.88 -29.16 12.32
N GLN A 445 -8.09 -29.07 11.84
CA GLN A 445 -8.94 -30.19 11.41
C GLN A 445 -9.17 -30.11 9.90
N PRO A 446 -9.52 -31.21 9.23
CA PRO A 446 -9.87 -31.16 7.81
C PRO A 446 -10.91 -30.08 7.52
N HIS A 447 -10.71 -29.34 6.44
CA HIS A 447 -11.48 -28.14 6.01
C HIS A 447 -11.21 -26.86 6.80
N ASP A 448 -10.26 -26.87 7.76
CA ASP A 448 -9.76 -25.66 8.38
C ASP A 448 -8.68 -25.00 7.49
N CYS A 449 -8.25 -23.82 7.89
CA CYS A 449 -7.15 -23.11 7.28
C CYS A 449 -6.09 -22.74 8.33
N VAL A 450 -4.82 -23.03 8.06
CA VAL A 450 -3.67 -22.47 8.77
C VAL A 450 -3.27 -21.16 8.09
N LEU A 451 -3.47 -20.06 8.78
CA LEU A 451 -3.24 -18.71 8.29
C LEU A 451 -2.02 -18.07 8.95
N LEU A 452 -0.99 -17.73 8.17
CA LEU A 452 0.03 -16.80 8.62
C LEU A 452 -0.43 -15.36 8.34
N SER A 453 -1.01 -14.67 9.32
CA SER A 453 -1.35 -13.24 9.24
C SER A 453 -0.94 -12.56 10.56
N PRO A 454 0.32 -12.11 10.63
CA PRO A 454 1.02 -11.91 11.90
C PRO A 454 0.60 -10.68 12.69
N ALA A 455 -0.10 -9.72 12.12
CA ALA A 455 -0.43 -8.40 12.70
C ALA A 455 0.81 -7.54 13.05
N CYS A 456 2.02 -8.06 12.88
CA CYS A 456 3.28 -7.49 13.33
C CYS A 456 4.32 -7.44 12.22
N ALA A 457 5.24 -6.48 12.30
CA ALA A 457 6.46 -6.50 11.49
C ALA A 457 7.31 -7.73 11.85
N SER A 458 8.23 -8.10 10.96
CA SER A 458 9.01 -9.33 11.06
C SER A 458 10.43 -9.16 11.63
N TRP A 459 10.86 -7.93 11.87
CA TRP A 459 12.28 -7.57 12.10
C TRP A 459 12.88 -8.06 13.41
N ASP A 460 12.05 -8.52 14.33
CA ASP A 460 12.50 -9.13 15.60
C ASP A 460 13.00 -10.57 15.44
N MET A 461 12.50 -11.29 14.41
CA MET A 461 12.83 -12.70 14.17
C MET A 461 13.36 -12.98 12.76
N PHE A 462 13.12 -12.11 11.79
CA PHE A 462 13.42 -12.32 10.37
C PHE A 462 14.00 -11.05 9.75
N LYS A 463 14.74 -11.19 8.65
CA LYS A 463 15.26 -10.06 7.88
C LYS A 463 14.15 -9.16 7.34
N ASP A 464 13.07 -9.78 6.87
CA ASP A 464 11.91 -9.12 6.29
C ASP A 464 10.70 -10.08 6.24
N TYR A 465 9.54 -9.57 5.80
CA TYR A 465 8.31 -10.36 5.66
C TYR A 465 8.43 -11.48 4.61
N ALA A 466 9.27 -11.31 3.58
CA ALA A 466 9.46 -12.32 2.54
C ALA A 466 10.25 -13.53 3.07
N GLN A 467 11.26 -13.31 3.90
CA GLN A 467 11.95 -14.39 4.60
C GLN A 467 10.99 -15.13 5.56
N ARG A 468 10.16 -14.39 6.31
CA ARG A 468 9.13 -15.00 7.19
C ARG A 468 8.21 -15.92 6.40
N SER A 469 7.70 -15.44 5.27
CA SER A 469 6.90 -16.22 4.33
C SER A 469 7.63 -17.46 3.80
N ALA A 470 8.85 -17.29 3.31
CA ALA A 470 9.63 -18.39 2.74
C ALA A 470 9.83 -19.55 3.76
N ILE A 471 10.04 -19.21 5.03
CA ILE A 471 10.17 -20.22 6.10
C ILE A 471 8.82 -20.87 6.40
N PHE A 472 7.71 -20.11 6.42
CA PHE A 472 6.36 -20.67 6.57
C PHE A 472 6.03 -21.65 5.45
N ILE A 473 6.25 -21.26 4.19
CA ILE A 473 6.01 -22.12 3.02
C ILE A 473 6.87 -23.37 3.05
N ALA A 474 8.15 -23.24 3.39
CA ALA A 474 9.05 -24.39 3.52
C ALA A 474 8.61 -25.36 4.62
N SER A 475 8.15 -24.82 5.77
CA SER A 475 7.66 -25.63 6.88
C SER A 475 6.35 -26.35 6.53
N ALA A 476 5.42 -25.70 5.82
CA ALA A 476 4.20 -26.34 5.34
C ALA A 476 4.49 -27.46 4.33
N LYS A 477 5.46 -27.26 3.42
CA LYS A 477 5.90 -28.30 2.48
C LYS A 477 6.55 -29.51 3.15
N ALA A 478 7.30 -29.29 4.25
CA ALA A 478 7.90 -30.39 5.01
C ALA A 478 6.84 -31.33 5.61
N LEU A 479 5.72 -30.77 6.11
CA LEU A 479 4.60 -31.60 6.60
C LEU A 479 4.00 -32.50 5.53
N ALA A 480 3.99 -32.08 4.26
CA ALA A 480 3.50 -32.91 3.15
C ALA A 480 4.47 -34.07 2.81
N GLY A 481 5.77 -33.89 3.01
CA GLY A 481 6.79 -34.91 2.80
C GLY A 481 6.74 -36.06 3.84
N ASP A 482 6.44 -35.72 5.09
CA ASP A 482 6.32 -36.66 6.20
C ASP A 482 5.05 -37.55 6.10
N THR A 483 4.06 -37.14 5.28
CA THR A 483 2.80 -37.89 5.09
C THR A 483 2.90 -38.97 4.00
N GLN A 484 4.02 -39.01 3.23
CA GLN A 484 4.25 -40.00 2.15
C GLN A 484 5.23 -41.13 2.56
N GLN A 485 5.64 -41.19 3.82
CA GLN A 485 6.38 -42.32 4.41
C GLN A 485 5.46 -43.13 5.34
#